data_cff3c4d9a2d8a9c68b1e412c196bc278
#
_entry.id   cff3c4d9a2d8a9c68b1e412c196bc278
#
_cell.length_a   1.000
_cell.length_b   1.000
_cell.length_c   1.000
_cell.angle_alpha   90.00
_cell.angle_beta   90.00
_cell.angle_gamma   90.00
#
_symmetry.space_group_name_H-M   'P 1'
#
loop_
_entity.id
_entity.type
_entity.pdbx_description
1 polymer ?
#
loop_
_entity_poly.entity_id
_entity_poly.type
_entity_poly.pdbx_seq_one_letter_code
_entity_poly.pdbx_strand_id
1 'polypeptide(L)' 'MACFFCKGMLEDGSTNHFVDLGSSMIIIKNVPCQKCDQCGEVVYDGITVRRIEQIVKALTYSLAEIAVVNYSEKVA' A
#
# COMPACT_ATOMS: atom_id res chain seq x y z
N MET A 1 13.33 4.51 13.42
CA MET A 1 14.06 4.64 12.16
C MET A 1 13.86 6.03 11.59
N ALA A 2 14.87 6.62 11.02
CA ALA A 2 14.79 7.99 10.49
C ALA A 2 14.37 8.00 9.02
N CYS A 3 13.66 9.05 8.62
CA CYS A 3 13.28 9.26 7.24
C CYS A 3 14.50 9.62 6.39
N PHE A 4 14.62 9.02 5.19
CA PHE A 4 15.72 9.30 4.27
C PHE A 4 15.69 10.72 3.71
N PHE A 5 14.50 11.30 3.60
CA PHE A 5 14.31 12.57 2.89
C PHE A 5 14.50 13.80 3.79
N CYS A 6 13.95 13.77 4.98
CA CYS A 6 13.98 14.94 5.86
C CYS A 6 14.62 14.66 7.22
N LYS A 7 15.05 13.41 7.47
CA LYS A 7 15.62 12.95 8.74
C LYS A 7 14.67 13.05 9.93
N GLY A 8 13.36 13.20 9.66
CA GLY A 8 12.33 13.09 10.71
C GLY A 8 12.20 11.66 11.21
N MET A 9 11.40 11.48 12.24
CA MET A 9 11.14 10.16 12.80
C MET A 9 10.03 9.45 12.06
N LEU A 10 10.21 8.16 11.78
CA LEU A 10 9.18 7.30 11.21
C LEU A 10 8.32 6.70 12.31
N GLU A 11 7.02 6.81 12.15
CA GLU A 11 6.03 6.27 13.07
C GLU A 11 5.18 5.22 12.38
N ASP A 12 4.79 4.19 13.12
CA ASP A 12 3.89 3.16 12.61
C ASP A 12 2.51 3.76 12.33
N GLY A 13 1.93 3.38 11.21
CA GLY A 13 0.61 3.83 10.83
C GLY A 13 0.04 2.96 9.72
N SER A 14 -1.02 3.45 9.10
CA SER A 14 -1.64 2.78 7.96
C SER A 14 -2.04 3.80 6.92
N THR A 15 -2.12 3.35 5.68
CA THR A 15 -2.49 4.20 4.55
C THR A 15 -3.26 3.40 3.51
N ASN A 16 -3.86 4.09 2.55
CA ASN A 16 -4.46 3.46 1.39
C ASN A 16 -3.47 3.51 0.24
N HIS A 17 -3.27 2.37 -0.41
CA HIS A 17 -2.37 2.26 -1.55
C HIS A 17 -3.16 2.14 -2.84
N PHE A 18 -2.85 3.00 -3.81
CA PHE A 18 -3.54 3.06 -5.10
C PHE A 18 -2.64 2.47 -6.18
N VAL A 19 -3.20 1.57 -6.98
CA VAL A 19 -2.49 0.95 -8.10
C VAL A 19 -3.30 1.22 -9.37
N ASP A 20 -2.69 1.91 -10.32
CA ASP A 20 -3.29 2.19 -11.63
C ASP A 20 -2.79 1.14 -12.63
N LEU A 21 -3.72 0.35 -13.17
CA LEU A 21 -3.41 -0.68 -14.16
C LEU A 21 -3.76 -0.23 -15.58
N GLY A 22 -4.05 1.05 -15.78
CA GLY A 22 -4.46 1.59 -17.06
C GLY A 22 -5.96 1.48 -17.28
N SER A 23 -6.46 0.28 -17.50
CA SER A 23 -7.90 0.04 -17.71
C SER A 23 -8.67 -0.17 -16.40
N SER A 24 -7.96 -0.36 -15.29
CA SER A 24 -8.56 -0.58 -13.98
C SER A 24 -7.70 0.02 -12.88
N MET A 25 -8.27 0.16 -11.69
CA MET A 25 -7.59 0.70 -10.52
C MET A 25 -7.87 -0.20 -9.32
N ILE A 26 -6.84 -0.41 -8.52
CA ILE A 26 -6.96 -1.17 -7.27
C ILE A 26 -6.67 -0.22 -6.12
N ILE A 27 -7.54 -0.23 -5.12
CA ILE A 27 -7.36 0.51 -3.88
C ILE A 27 -7.23 -0.49 -2.74
N ILE A 28 -6.08 -0.49 -2.09
CA ILE A 28 -5.81 -1.38 -0.96
C ILE A 28 -5.87 -0.52 0.30
N LYS A 29 -6.83 -0.80 1.17
CA LYS A 29 -7.06 -0.04 2.39
C LYS A 29 -6.30 -0.62 3.57
N ASN A 30 -5.96 0.24 4.51
CA ASN A 30 -5.34 -0.14 5.79
C ASN A 30 -4.03 -0.90 5.61
N VAL A 31 -3.21 -0.43 4.67
CA VAL A 31 -1.88 -1.00 4.43
C VAL A 31 -0.96 -0.53 5.57
N PRO A 32 -0.34 -1.44 6.33
CA PRO A 32 0.59 -1.03 7.37
C PRO A 32 1.81 -0.36 6.77
N CYS A 33 2.23 0.73 7.36
CA CYS A 33 3.35 1.51 6.86
C CYS A 33 4.02 2.26 8.00
N GLN A 34 5.13 2.93 7.67
CA GLN A 34 5.75 3.91 8.54
C GLN A 34 5.63 5.27 7.87
N LYS A 35 5.20 6.25 8.63
CA LYS A 35 5.02 7.63 8.15
C LYS A 35 6.02 8.55 8.83
N CYS A 36 6.62 9.44 8.04
CA CYS A 36 7.47 10.47 8.60
C CYS A 36 6.61 11.54 9.29
N ASP A 37 6.99 11.93 10.50
CA ASP A 37 6.26 12.93 11.28
C ASP A 37 6.44 14.37 10.75
N GLN A 38 7.41 14.58 9.86
CA GLN A 38 7.71 15.91 9.33
C GLN A 38 7.25 16.08 7.88
N CYS A 39 7.69 15.21 6.97
CA CYS A 39 7.38 15.37 5.54
C CYS A 39 6.18 14.55 5.07
N GLY A 40 5.63 13.66 5.91
CA GLY A 40 4.50 12.82 5.56
C GLY A 40 4.85 11.69 4.60
N GLU A 41 6.12 11.42 4.35
CA GLU A 41 6.55 10.34 3.47
C GLU A 41 6.14 8.99 4.03
N VAL A 42 5.72 8.08 3.16
CA VAL A 42 5.25 6.74 3.53
C VAL A 42 6.28 5.71 3.10
N VAL A 43 6.65 4.83 4.02
CA VAL A 43 7.62 3.76 3.78
C VAL A 43 6.97 2.42 4.10
N TYR A 44 7.11 1.47 3.20
CA TYR A 44 6.66 0.09 3.40
C TYR A 44 7.86 -0.82 3.63
N ASP A 45 7.69 -1.84 4.49
CA ASP A 45 8.71 -2.88 4.61
C ASP A 45 8.59 -3.91 3.47
N GLY A 46 9.57 -4.81 3.37
CA GLY A 46 9.61 -5.79 2.30
C GLY A 46 8.46 -6.78 2.32
N ILE A 47 7.98 -7.14 3.51
CA ILE A 47 6.84 -8.06 3.67
C ILE A 47 5.56 -7.39 3.17
N THR A 48 5.38 -6.12 3.51
CA THR A 48 4.22 -5.34 3.06
C THR A 48 4.22 -5.18 1.55
N VAL A 49 5.37 -4.88 0.95
CA VAL A 49 5.50 -4.76 -0.52
C VAL A 49 5.12 -6.07 -1.21
N ARG A 50 5.62 -7.20 -0.71
CA ARG A 50 5.28 -8.51 -1.28
C ARG A 50 3.79 -8.80 -1.19
N ARG A 51 3.17 -8.45 -0.06
CA ARG A 51 1.73 -8.66 0.11
C ARG A 51 0.93 -7.80 -0.84
N ILE A 52 1.32 -6.55 -1.04
CA ILE A 52 0.70 -5.65 -2.01
C ILE A 52 0.80 -6.25 -3.42
N GLU A 53 1.97 -6.74 -3.81
CA GLU A 53 2.18 -7.37 -5.12
C GLU A 53 1.29 -8.60 -5.30
N GLN A 54 1.13 -9.43 -4.28
CA GLN A 54 0.25 -10.59 -4.32
C GLN A 54 -1.21 -10.19 -4.51
N ILE A 55 -1.66 -9.16 -3.81
CA ILE A 55 -3.02 -8.65 -3.93
C ILE A 55 -3.25 -8.11 -5.34
N VAL A 56 -2.35 -7.30 -5.86
CA VAL A 56 -2.43 -6.75 -7.22
C VAL A 56 -2.49 -7.86 -8.25
N LYS A 57 -1.62 -8.86 -8.11
CA LYS A 57 -1.57 -9.99 -9.04
C LYS A 57 -2.87 -10.79 -9.04
N ALA A 58 -3.45 -11.02 -7.85
CA ALA A 58 -4.71 -11.75 -7.73
C ALA A 58 -5.88 -10.99 -8.36
N LEU A 59 -5.85 -9.66 -8.32
CA LEU A 59 -6.93 -8.81 -8.84
C LEU A 59 -6.72 -8.33 -10.28
N THR A 60 -5.56 -8.59 -10.88
CA THR A 60 -5.24 -8.14 -12.24
C THR A 60 -6.23 -8.68 -13.27
N TYR A 61 -6.77 -9.86 -13.02
CA TYR A 61 -7.74 -10.48 -13.93
C TYR A 61 -9.19 -10.18 -13.55
N SER A 62 -9.42 -9.30 -12.58
CA SER A 62 -10.77 -8.87 -12.22
C SER A 62 -11.38 -8.07 -13.36
N LEU A 63 -12.70 -8.26 -13.59
CA LEU A 63 -13.45 -7.49 -14.59
C LEU A 63 -13.91 -6.15 -14.05
N ALA A 64 -13.69 -5.85 -12.77
CA ALA A 64 -14.09 -4.58 -12.17
C ALA A 64 -13.17 -3.45 -12.64
N GLU A 65 -13.74 -2.29 -12.93
CA GLU A 65 -12.95 -1.11 -13.27
C GLU A 65 -12.20 -0.58 -12.05
N ILE A 66 -12.83 -0.69 -10.87
CA ILE A 66 -12.22 -0.29 -9.60
C ILE A 66 -12.43 -1.44 -8.62
N ALA A 67 -11.34 -1.90 -8.04
CA ALA A 67 -11.37 -2.91 -6.98
C ALA A 67 -10.89 -2.26 -5.68
N VAL A 68 -11.70 -2.37 -4.63
CA VAL A 68 -11.36 -1.87 -3.29
C VAL A 68 -11.25 -3.07 -2.37
N VAL A 69 -10.08 -3.26 -1.78
CA VAL A 69 -9.82 -4.38 -0.88
C VAL A 69 -9.14 -3.88 0.39
N ASN A 70 -9.29 -4.62 1.48
CA ASN A 70 -8.58 -4.35 2.71
C ASN A 70 -7.32 -5.19 2.73
N TYR A 71 -6.20 -4.62 3.17
CA TYR A 71 -4.91 -5.32 3.23
C TYR A 71 -5.00 -6.64 4.00
N SER A 72 -5.80 -6.69 5.06
CA SER A 72 -5.96 -7.88 5.89
C SER A 72 -6.86 -8.96 5.27
N GLU A 73 -7.58 -8.66 4.19
CA GLU A 73 -8.42 -9.64 3.52
C GLU A 73 -7.57 -10.68 2.79
N LYS A 74 -8.02 -11.95 2.86
CA LYS A 74 -7.39 -13.00 2.08
C LYS A 74 -7.89 -12.92 0.65
N VAL A 75 -6.97 -12.64 -0.25
CA VAL A 75 -7.26 -12.66 -1.68
C VAL A 75 -6.73 -13.99 -2.22
N ALA A 76 -7.65 -14.81 -2.69
CA ALA A 76 -7.29 -16.13 -3.20
C ALA A 76 -6.60 -16.02 -4.57
#